data_e0ce3640f18236ee2cd6185a2762411f
#
_entry.id   e0ce3640f18236ee2cd6185a2762411f
#
_cell.length_a   1.000
_cell.length_b   1.000
_cell.length_c   1.000
_cell.angle_alpha   90.00
_cell.angle_beta   90.00
_cell.angle_gamma   90.00
#
_symmetry.space_group_name_H-M   'P 1'
#
loop_
_entity.id
_entity.type
_entity.pdbx_description
1 polymer ?
#
loop_
_entity_poly.entity_id
_entity_poly.type
_entity_poly.pdbx_seq_one_letter_code
_entity_poly.pdbx_strand_id
1 'polypeptide(L)'
;HSSYTESFDNFDPQIEVEGGSQTLNNYLSLLSLSDEALGELVSYFEGQEEDTVIVFFGDHQTTNSVIEPILKLNGKSSSTLTEEEQADRYKVPFFIWANFDIEEETDVETSANYLAARTLEAAGVPLDGYFTWLSGFSETVPVISANHVTLADGTFTNADDQSELLSDYKGYQYYRLFDYSAD
;
A
#
# COMPACT_ATOMS: atom_id res chain seq x y z
N HIS A 1 9.12 9.35 10.08
CA HIS A 1 7.95 10.03 9.99
C HIS A 1 7.88 11.51 9.97
N SER A 2 8.50 12.38 10.37
CA SER A 2 8.35 13.81 10.20
C SER A 2 9.59 14.34 9.55
N SER A 3 9.65 15.55 9.22
CA SER A 3 10.71 16.31 8.60
C SER A 3 12.06 15.57 8.43
N TYR A 4 12.30 15.00 7.28
CA TYR A 4 13.60 14.42 6.92
C TYR A 4 14.65 15.50 6.59
N THR A 5 14.29 16.76 6.76
CA THR A 5 15.12 17.93 6.40
C THR A 5 16.08 18.35 7.49
N GLU A 6 15.89 17.86 8.71
CA GLU A 6 16.70 18.23 9.89
C GLU A 6 17.77 17.17 10.18
N SER A 7 18.88 17.59 10.79
CA SER A 7 19.82 16.67 11.41
C SER A 7 19.28 16.27 12.79
N PHE A 8 19.32 14.98 13.09
CA PHE A 8 18.93 14.45 14.38
C PHE A 8 20.17 14.20 15.22
N ASP A 9 20.17 14.61 16.50
CA ASP A 9 21.34 14.56 17.38
C ASP A 9 21.94 13.14 17.59
N ASN A 10 21.16 12.09 17.31
CA ASN A 10 21.57 10.70 17.50
C ASN A 10 21.37 9.83 16.24
N PHE A 11 21.27 10.45 15.08
CA PHE A 11 21.08 9.75 13.82
C PHE A 11 22.08 10.25 12.78
N ASP A 12 22.92 9.33 12.30
CA ASP A 12 23.88 9.56 11.23
C ASP A 12 23.46 8.76 10.00
N PRO A 13 23.04 9.42 8.91
CA PRO A 13 22.59 8.72 7.70
C PRO A 13 23.69 7.80 7.17
N GLN A 14 23.32 6.53 6.91
CA GLN A 14 24.24 5.52 6.41
C GLN A 14 24.18 5.38 4.88
N ILE A 15 23.14 5.95 4.26
CA ILE A 15 22.92 5.88 2.81
C ILE A 15 23.19 7.26 2.21
N GLU A 16 24.10 7.29 1.22
CA GLU A 16 24.37 8.46 0.40
C GLU A 16 24.04 8.15 -1.06
N VAL A 17 23.20 8.99 -1.66
CA VAL A 17 22.83 8.92 -3.08
C VAL A 17 23.64 9.95 -3.85
N GLU A 18 24.37 9.51 -4.86
CA GLU A 18 25.14 10.41 -5.74
C GLU A 18 24.18 11.40 -6.44
N GLY A 19 24.40 12.69 -6.23
CA GLY A 19 23.52 13.76 -6.71
C GLY A 19 22.20 13.90 -5.94
N GLY A 20 22.01 13.12 -4.88
CA GLY A 20 20.87 13.21 -3.97
C GLY A 20 20.95 14.41 -3.01
N SER A 21 19.90 14.60 -2.24
CA SER A 21 19.82 15.61 -1.17
C SER A 21 20.00 14.98 0.21
N GLN A 22 20.37 15.78 1.21
CA GLN A 22 20.42 15.33 2.60
C GLN A 22 19.08 14.74 3.06
N THR A 23 17.97 15.35 2.66
CA THR A 23 16.61 14.86 2.95
C THR A 23 16.37 13.46 2.38
N LEU A 24 16.83 13.19 1.15
CA LEU A 24 16.73 11.88 0.52
C LEU A 24 17.60 10.86 1.25
N ASN A 25 18.84 11.22 1.58
CA ASN A 25 19.75 10.34 2.32
C ASN A 25 19.20 9.98 3.70
N ASN A 26 18.65 10.95 4.43
CA ASN A 26 17.99 10.74 5.71
C ASN A 26 16.80 9.77 5.57
N TYR A 27 15.94 10.02 4.57
CA TYR A 27 14.77 9.18 4.32
C TYR A 27 15.16 7.72 4.03
N LEU A 28 16.10 7.50 3.11
CA LEU A 28 16.53 6.15 2.73
C LEU A 28 17.21 5.41 3.88
N SER A 29 18.01 6.13 4.69
CA SER A 29 18.66 5.55 5.87
C SER A 29 17.62 5.13 6.93
N LEU A 30 16.58 5.93 7.17
CA LEU A 30 15.50 5.57 8.08
C LEU A 30 14.63 4.44 7.53
N LEU A 31 14.42 4.40 6.21
CA LEU A 31 13.71 3.30 5.55
C LEU A 31 14.46 1.97 5.71
N SER A 32 15.80 1.98 5.56
CA SER A 32 16.64 0.81 5.78
C SER A 32 16.54 0.28 7.21
N LEU A 33 16.54 1.16 8.21
CA LEU A 33 16.34 0.75 9.61
C LEU A 33 14.94 0.16 9.87
N SER A 34 13.93 0.70 9.18
CA SER A 34 12.56 0.14 9.27
C SER A 34 12.48 -1.24 8.63
N ASP A 35 13.20 -1.47 7.52
CA ASP A 35 13.30 -2.76 6.86
C ASP A 35 14.00 -3.80 7.74
N GLU A 36 15.11 -3.42 8.38
CA GLU A 36 15.81 -4.27 9.36
C GLU A 36 14.88 -4.67 10.52
N ALA A 37 14.17 -3.70 11.11
CA ALA A 37 13.23 -3.97 12.20
C ALA A 37 12.06 -4.88 11.78
N LEU A 38 11.59 -4.72 10.54
CA LEU A 38 10.57 -5.60 9.97
C LEU A 38 11.09 -7.02 9.77
N GLY A 39 12.34 -7.17 9.29
CA GLY A 39 13.02 -8.47 9.19
C GLY A 39 13.16 -9.17 10.54
N GLU A 40 13.51 -8.42 11.61
CA GLU A 40 13.56 -8.96 12.99
C GLU A 40 12.17 -9.41 13.46
N LEU A 41 11.11 -8.65 13.17
CA LEU A 41 9.74 -9.00 13.51
C LEU A 41 9.31 -10.31 12.84
N VAL A 42 9.52 -10.43 11.53
CA VAL A 42 9.22 -11.65 10.77
C VAL A 42 10.00 -12.83 11.32
N SER A 43 11.32 -12.67 11.53
CA SER A 43 12.19 -13.75 12.07
C SER A 43 11.76 -14.21 13.47
N TYR A 44 11.25 -13.31 14.29
CA TYR A 44 10.72 -13.66 15.60
C TYR A 44 9.49 -14.56 15.48
N PHE A 45 8.52 -14.20 14.62
CA PHE A 45 7.29 -14.97 14.47
C PHE A 45 7.46 -16.26 13.66
N GLU A 46 8.46 -16.33 12.77
CA GLU A 46 8.82 -17.56 12.06
C GLU A 46 9.13 -18.72 13.04
N GLY A 47 9.70 -18.42 14.20
CA GLY A 47 10.03 -19.39 15.23
C GLY A 47 8.91 -19.70 16.23
N GLN A 48 7.73 -19.11 16.11
CA GLN A 48 6.61 -19.32 17.05
C GLN A 48 5.76 -20.52 16.63
N GLU A 49 5.19 -21.23 17.63
CA GLU A 49 4.27 -22.37 17.41
C GLU A 49 2.82 -21.92 17.13
N GLU A 50 2.46 -20.68 17.49
CA GLU A 50 1.13 -20.13 17.28
C GLU A 50 1.00 -19.58 15.86
N ASP A 51 -0.04 -20.00 15.14
CA ASP A 51 -0.33 -19.52 13.80
C ASP A 51 -0.46 -17.99 13.77
N THR A 52 0.43 -17.36 13.04
CA THR A 52 0.57 -15.89 13.01
C THR A 52 0.59 -15.41 11.58
N VAL A 53 -0.21 -14.36 11.31
CA VAL A 53 -0.19 -13.61 10.05
C VAL A 53 0.30 -12.18 10.31
N ILE A 54 1.26 -11.74 9.52
CA ILE A 54 1.75 -10.35 9.51
C ILE A 54 1.31 -9.69 8.21
N VAL A 55 0.61 -8.57 8.34
CA VAL A 55 0.27 -7.70 7.20
C VAL A 55 1.03 -6.41 7.34
N PHE A 56 1.92 -6.16 6.39
CA PHE A 56 2.63 -4.90 6.29
C PHE A 56 2.12 -4.11 5.09
N PHE A 57 1.96 -2.82 5.26
CA PHE A 57 1.65 -1.91 4.15
C PHE A 57 2.10 -0.49 4.48
N GLY A 58 2.48 0.26 3.44
CA GLY A 58 2.69 1.69 3.57
C GLY A 58 1.35 2.42 3.73
N ASP A 59 1.28 3.40 4.59
CA ASP A 59 0.08 4.21 4.80
C ASP A 59 -0.05 5.33 3.77
N HIS A 60 1.05 5.86 3.28
CA HIS A 60 1.14 6.88 2.23
C HIS A 60 2.58 7.04 1.71
N GLN A 61 2.72 7.70 0.59
CA GLN A 61 4.03 8.10 0.08
C GLN A 61 4.64 9.22 0.92
N THR A 62 5.96 9.37 0.80
CA THR A 62 6.71 10.42 1.47
C THR A 62 6.43 11.82 0.88
N THR A 63 6.99 12.85 1.51
CA THR A 63 6.79 14.25 1.13
C THR A 63 7.50 14.63 -0.18
N ASN A 64 7.07 15.71 -0.80
CA ASN A 64 7.70 16.24 -2.01
C ASN A 64 9.18 16.58 -1.82
N SER A 65 9.62 16.93 -0.62
CA SER A 65 11.04 17.19 -0.32
C SER A 65 11.94 15.96 -0.51
N VAL A 66 11.38 14.75 -0.48
CA VAL A 66 12.04 13.48 -0.80
C VAL A 66 11.78 13.07 -2.24
N ILE A 67 10.53 13.19 -2.71
CA ILE A 67 10.12 12.73 -4.06
C ILE A 67 10.79 13.56 -5.16
N GLU A 68 10.82 14.90 -5.05
CA GLU A 68 11.43 15.75 -6.09
C GLU A 68 12.90 15.43 -6.38
N PRO A 69 13.77 15.19 -5.39
CA PRO A 69 15.12 14.69 -5.65
C PRO A 69 15.15 13.37 -6.43
N ILE A 70 14.26 12.42 -6.12
CA ILE A 70 14.17 11.14 -6.84
C ILE A 70 13.73 11.36 -8.29
N LEU A 71 12.69 12.16 -8.50
CA LEU A 71 12.22 12.52 -9.85
C LEU A 71 13.33 13.19 -10.66
N LYS A 72 14.07 14.12 -10.05
CA LYS A 72 15.16 14.83 -10.70
C LYS A 72 16.30 13.90 -11.13
N LEU A 73 16.65 12.89 -10.32
CA LEU A 73 17.64 11.87 -10.70
C LEU A 73 17.19 11.09 -11.96
N ASN A 74 15.88 10.95 -12.15
CA ASN A 74 15.28 10.33 -13.33
C ASN A 74 14.95 11.32 -14.47
N GLY A 75 15.42 12.56 -14.40
CA GLY A 75 15.16 13.60 -15.40
C GLY A 75 13.71 14.11 -15.44
N LYS A 76 12.95 13.90 -14.37
CA LYS A 76 11.53 14.29 -14.23
C LYS A 76 11.34 15.35 -13.13
N SER A 77 10.13 15.89 -13.06
CA SER A 77 9.63 16.71 -11.96
C SER A 77 8.14 16.46 -11.78
N SER A 78 7.57 16.78 -10.64
CA SER A 78 6.13 16.60 -10.39
C SER A 78 5.23 17.33 -11.39
N SER A 79 5.72 18.42 -12.00
CA SER A 79 5.00 19.19 -13.03
C SER A 79 5.03 18.55 -14.43
N THR A 80 5.87 17.54 -14.65
CA THR A 80 6.03 16.86 -15.95
C THR A 80 5.48 15.44 -15.97
N LEU A 81 4.95 14.96 -14.85
CA LEU A 81 4.35 13.63 -14.74
C LEU A 81 3.01 13.57 -15.49
N THR A 82 2.76 12.45 -16.16
CA THR A 82 1.44 12.11 -16.70
C THR A 82 0.45 11.83 -15.54
N GLU A 83 -0.84 11.70 -15.84
CA GLU A 83 -1.85 11.34 -14.84
C GLU A 83 -1.58 9.97 -14.21
N GLU A 84 -1.15 9.00 -15.01
CA GLU A 84 -0.79 7.66 -14.54
C GLU A 84 0.47 7.70 -13.65
N GLU A 85 1.52 8.41 -14.05
CA GLU A 85 2.71 8.62 -13.24
C GLU A 85 2.41 9.40 -11.94
N GLN A 86 1.40 10.26 -11.95
CA GLN A 86 0.93 10.92 -10.72
C GLN A 86 0.17 9.93 -9.81
N ALA A 87 -0.61 9.01 -10.38
CA ALA A 87 -1.26 7.96 -9.63
C ALA A 87 -0.25 6.99 -9.01
N ASP A 88 0.85 6.68 -9.68
CA ASP A 88 1.96 5.86 -9.14
C ASP A 88 2.57 6.45 -7.86
N ARG A 89 2.47 7.77 -7.66
CA ARG A 89 2.90 8.42 -6.41
C ARG A 89 2.06 8.05 -5.19
N TYR A 90 0.95 7.36 -5.37
CA TYR A 90 0.10 6.86 -4.28
C TYR A 90 0.28 5.35 -4.08
N LYS A 91 1.08 4.68 -4.91
CA LYS A 91 1.40 3.26 -4.71
C LYS A 91 2.37 3.10 -3.54
N VAL A 92 2.06 2.18 -2.66
CA VAL A 92 2.89 1.81 -1.50
C VAL A 92 3.09 0.30 -1.50
N PRO A 93 4.21 -0.22 -0.99
CA PRO A 93 4.42 -1.65 -0.88
C PRO A 93 3.50 -2.25 0.17
N PHE A 94 3.10 -3.51 -0.03
CA PHE A 94 2.48 -4.33 0.99
C PHE A 94 2.96 -5.78 0.86
N PHE A 95 2.83 -6.54 1.94
CA PHE A 95 2.88 -7.99 1.91
C PHE A 95 1.97 -8.59 2.98
N ILE A 96 1.56 -9.83 2.74
CA ILE A 96 0.93 -10.71 3.72
C ILE A 96 1.88 -11.88 3.91
N TRP A 97 2.31 -12.10 5.13
CA TRP A 97 3.20 -13.19 5.51
C TRP A 97 2.57 -14.02 6.63
N ALA A 98 2.82 -15.32 6.62
CA ALA A 98 2.41 -16.22 7.70
C ALA A 98 3.55 -17.17 8.08
N ASN A 99 3.56 -17.65 9.32
CA ASN A 99 4.47 -18.70 9.77
C ASN A 99 3.95 -20.12 9.48
N PHE A 100 2.92 -20.22 8.66
CA PHE A 100 2.34 -21.46 8.13
C PHE A 100 2.12 -21.33 6.62
N ASP A 101 1.80 -22.46 5.95
CA ASP A 101 1.64 -22.47 4.48
C ASP A 101 0.43 -21.63 4.05
N ILE A 102 0.68 -20.64 3.22
CA ILE A 102 -0.33 -19.81 2.51
C ILE A 102 -0.03 -19.83 1.01
N GLU A 103 -1.02 -19.53 0.18
CA GLU A 103 -0.82 -19.38 -1.25
C GLU A 103 0.10 -18.19 -1.53
N GLU A 104 1.18 -18.44 -2.28
CA GLU A 104 2.15 -17.39 -2.62
C GLU A 104 1.71 -16.62 -3.85
N GLU A 105 1.56 -15.31 -3.71
CA GLU A 105 1.27 -14.39 -4.79
C GLU A 105 2.36 -13.32 -4.88
N THR A 106 2.79 -12.97 -6.10
CA THR A 106 3.77 -11.91 -6.36
C THR A 106 3.22 -10.87 -7.31
N ASP A 107 3.76 -9.65 -7.27
CA ASP A 107 3.41 -8.55 -8.16
C ASP A 107 1.90 -8.19 -8.16
N VAL A 108 1.25 -8.34 -7.00
CA VAL A 108 -0.17 -8.05 -6.84
C VAL A 108 -0.41 -6.54 -6.79
N GLU A 109 -1.16 -6.02 -7.75
CA GLU A 109 -1.72 -4.66 -7.67
C GLU A 109 -3.11 -4.70 -7.04
N THR A 110 -3.28 -3.94 -5.96
CA THR A 110 -4.56 -3.87 -5.24
C THR A 110 -4.69 -2.51 -4.55
N SER A 111 -5.80 -2.25 -3.93
CA SER A 111 -6.00 -1.06 -3.10
C SER A 111 -6.32 -1.41 -1.65
N ALA A 112 -6.06 -0.48 -0.74
CA ALA A 112 -6.13 -0.71 0.70
C ALA A 112 -7.50 -1.21 1.19
N ASN A 113 -8.58 -0.86 0.49
CA ASN A 113 -9.94 -1.32 0.80
C ASN A 113 -10.13 -2.84 0.67
N TYR A 114 -9.31 -3.52 -0.14
CA TYR A 114 -9.35 -4.99 -0.31
C TYR A 114 -8.41 -5.74 0.64
N LEU A 115 -7.47 -5.04 1.28
CA LEU A 115 -6.40 -5.67 2.03
C LEU A 115 -6.92 -6.56 3.18
N ALA A 116 -8.00 -6.14 3.85
CA ALA A 116 -8.59 -6.94 4.91
C ALA A 116 -9.19 -8.26 4.40
N ALA A 117 -9.91 -8.24 3.25
CA ALA A 117 -10.44 -9.47 2.64
C ALA A 117 -9.30 -10.42 2.25
N ARG A 118 -8.27 -9.92 1.54
CA ARG A 118 -7.08 -10.68 1.16
C ARG A 118 -6.36 -11.30 2.37
N THR A 119 -6.24 -10.54 3.46
CA THR A 119 -5.64 -11.04 4.70
C THR A 119 -6.41 -12.22 5.28
N LEU A 120 -7.74 -12.11 5.36
CA LEU A 120 -8.59 -13.16 5.87
C LEU A 120 -8.54 -14.41 4.98
N GLU A 121 -8.53 -14.24 3.66
CA GLU A 121 -8.39 -15.34 2.69
C GLU A 121 -7.05 -16.04 2.85
N ALA A 122 -5.95 -15.30 2.89
CA ALA A 122 -4.61 -15.85 3.11
C ALA A 122 -4.50 -16.61 4.45
N ALA A 123 -5.16 -16.11 5.49
CA ALA A 123 -5.25 -16.75 6.80
C ALA A 123 -6.20 -17.96 6.85
N GLY A 124 -6.92 -18.28 5.76
CA GLY A 124 -7.92 -19.34 5.74
C GLY A 124 -9.15 -19.06 6.60
N VAL A 125 -9.39 -17.78 6.94
CA VAL A 125 -10.55 -17.35 7.74
C VAL A 125 -11.76 -17.13 6.82
N PRO A 126 -12.90 -17.73 7.10
CA PRO A 126 -14.11 -17.54 6.29
C PRO A 126 -14.52 -16.06 6.23
N LEU A 127 -14.79 -15.58 5.02
CA LEU A 127 -15.28 -14.23 4.80
C LEU A 127 -16.77 -14.10 5.16
N ASP A 128 -17.16 -12.97 5.77
CA ASP A 128 -18.58 -12.59 5.86
C ASP A 128 -19.13 -12.14 4.50
N GLY A 129 -20.43 -11.87 4.42
CA GLY A 129 -21.07 -11.49 3.15
C GLY A 129 -20.50 -10.23 2.51
N TYR A 130 -20.06 -9.25 3.31
CA TYR A 130 -19.42 -8.03 2.81
C TYR A 130 -18.05 -8.32 2.22
N PHE A 131 -17.19 -9.02 2.93
CA PHE A 131 -15.83 -9.33 2.45
C PHE A 131 -15.86 -10.31 1.27
N THR A 132 -16.80 -11.26 1.24
CA THR A 132 -17.01 -12.14 0.07
C THR A 132 -17.38 -11.34 -1.18
N TRP A 133 -18.32 -10.39 -1.03
CA TRP A 133 -18.68 -9.49 -2.13
C TRP A 133 -17.48 -8.62 -2.56
N LEU A 134 -16.76 -8.06 -1.59
CA LEU A 134 -15.60 -7.17 -1.82
C LEU A 134 -14.48 -7.90 -2.53
N SER A 135 -14.17 -9.14 -2.14
CA SER A 135 -13.20 -10.01 -2.81
C SER A 135 -13.59 -10.23 -4.28
N GLY A 136 -14.83 -10.66 -4.55
CA GLY A 136 -15.32 -10.83 -5.92
C GLY A 136 -15.33 -9.53 -6.73
N PHE A 137 -15.62 -8.38 -6.11
CA PHE A 137 -15.56 -7.09 -6.77
C PHE A 137 -14.13 -6.69 -7.17
N SER A 138 -13.13 -7.06 -6.37
CA SER A 138 -11.72 -6.81 -6.68
C SER A 138 -11.25 -7.50 -7.96
N GLU A 139 -11.89 -8.59 -8.40
CA GLU A 139 -11.61 -9.26 -9.66
C GLU A 139 -12.00 -8.39 -10.89
N THR A 140 -12.96 -7.49 -10.72
CA THR A 140 -13.41 -6.57 -11.78
C THR A 140 -12.68 -5.22 -11.69
N VAL A 141 -12.49 -4.71 -10.47
CA VAL A 141 -11.86 -3.42 -10.18
C VAL A 141 -10.76 -3.62 -9.13
N PRO A 142 -9.58 -4.12 -9.50
CA PRO A 142 -8.51 -4.42 -8.55
C PRO A 142 -7.97 -3.18 -7.82
N VAL A 143 -8.06 -2.00 -8.42
CA VAL A 143 -7.58 -0.77 -7.80
C VAL A 143 -8.66 0.31 -7.81
N ILE A 144 -8.95 0.84 -6.62
CA ILE A 144 -9.83 2.00 -6.43
C ILE A 144 -9.06 3.06 -5.64
N SER A 145 -8.91 4.24 -6.21
CA SER A 145 -8.43 5.43 -5.53
C SER A 145 -9.51 6.51 -5.47
N ALA A 146 -9.20 7.65 -4.87
CA ALA A 146 -10.14 8.76 -4.79
C ALA A 146 -10.54 9.31 -6.17
N ASN A 147 -9.63 9.26 -7.14
CA ASN A 147 -9.82 9.92 -8.44
C ASN A 147 -9.79 8.92 -9.62
N HIS A 148 -9.17 7.77 -9.45
CA HIS A 148 -8.95 6.81 -10.54
C HIS A 148 -9.26 5.40 -10.09
N VAL A 149 -9.59 4.57 -11.08
CA VAL A 149 -9.70 3.11 -10.92
C VAL A 149 -8.88 2.42 -11.98
N THR A 150 -8.38 1.23 -11.67
CA THR A 150 -7.84 0.30 -12.65
C THR A 150 -8.78 -0.90 -12.75
N LEU A 151 -9.21 -1.23 -13.96
CA LEU A 151 -10.07 -2.38 -14.26
C LEU A 151 -9.23 -3.64 -14.47
N ALA A 152 -9.86 -4.80 -14.42
CA ALA A 152 -9.20 -6.11 -14.57
C ALA A 152 -8.44 -6.28 -15.90
N ASP A 153 -8.83 -5.55 -16.94
CA ASP A 153 -8.15 -5.56 -18.24
C ASP A 153 -6.94 -4.60 -18.31
N GLY A 154 -6.60 -3.95 -17.20
CA GLY A 154 -5.53 -2.96 -17.08
C GLY A 154 -5.94 -1.54 -17.49
N THR A 155 -7.21 -1.30 -17.81
CA THR A 155 -7.69 0.04 -18.19
C THR A 155 -7.60 0.96 -16.97
N PHE A 156 -6.77 2.00 -17.05
CA PHE A 156 -6.68 3.10 -16.09
C PHE A 156 -7.65 4.21 -16.51
N THR A 157 -8.57 4.60 -15.65
CA THR A 157 -9.61 5.58 -15.97
C THR A 157 -10.01 6.41 -14.76
N ASN A 158 -10.70 7.53 -14.99
CA ASN A 158 -11.21 8.37 -13.92
C ASN A 158 -12.36 7.67 -13.19
N ALA A 159 -12.41 7.80 -11.86
CA ALA A 159 -13.43 7.16 -11.03
C ALA A 159 -14.85 7.70 -11.33
N ASP A 160 -14.98 8.96 -11.74
CA ASP A 160 -16.28 9.56 -12.09
C ASP A 160 -16.85 8.95 -13.38
N ASP A 161 -15.99 8.54 -14.33
CA ASP A 161 -16.40 7.86 -15.56
C ASP A 161 -16.94 6.43 -15.28
N GLN A 162 -16.63 5.88 -14.11
CA GLN A 162 -17.06 4.55 -13.65
C GLN A 162 -18.11 4.64 -12.52
N SER A 163 -18.84 5.74 -12.43
CA SER A 163 -19.78 6.01 -11.34
C SER A 163 -20.89 4.95 -11.21
N GLU A 164 -21.36 4.37 -12.32
CA GLU A 164 -22.36 3.29 -12.32
C GLU A 164 -21.76 2.00 -11.74
N LEU A 165 -20.57 1.59 -12.19
CA LEU A 165 -19.84 0.43 -11.68
C LEU A 165 -19.51 0.56 -10.18
N LEU A 166 -19.14 1.76 -9.73
CA LEU A 166 -18.81 2.04 -8.34
C LEU A 166 -20.02 2.31 -7.44
N SER A 167 -21.23 2.36 -8.00
CA SER A 167 -22.46 2.64 -7.22
C SER A 167 -22.72 1.56 -6.16
N ASP A 168 -22.60 0.30 -6.53
CA ASP A 168 -22.77 -0.82 -5.61
C ASP A 168 -21.70 -0.82 -4.52
N TYR A 169 -20.44 -0.58 -4.91
CA TYR A 169 -19.33 -0.46 -3.96
C TYR A 169 -19.61 0.61 -2.90
N LYS A 170 -20.05 1.80 -3.30
CA LYS A 170 -20.42 2.90 -2.38
C LYS A 170 -21.61 2.51 -1.49
N GLY A 171 -22.59 1.82 -2.05
CA GLY A 171 -23.77 1.36 -1.31
C GLY A 171 -23.42 0.31 -0.26
N TYR A 172 -22.63 -0.69 -0.59
CA TYR A 172 -22.19 -1.73 0.35
C TYR A 172 -21.26 -1.16 1.44
N GLN A 173 -20.36 -0.23 1.10
CA GLN A 173 -19.55 0.47 2.10
C GLN A 173 -20.42 1.25 3.08
N TYR A 174 -21.38 2.01 2.58
CA TYR A 174 -22.28 2.79 3.42
C TYR A 174 -23.07 1.87 4.38
N TYR A 175 -23.67 0.80 3.84
CA TYR A 175 -24.38 -0.18 4.66
C TYR A 175 -23.48 -0.77 5.75
N ARG A 176 -22.25 -1.20 5.40
CA ARG A 176 -21.31 -1.80 6.35
C ARG A 176 -20.93 -0.85 7.48
N LEU A 177 -20.76 0.44 7.17
CA LEU A 177 -20.29 1.43 8.13
C LEU A 177 -21.39 2.00 9.03
N PHE A 178 -22.63 2.08 8.53
CA PHE A 178 -23.66 2.85 9.20
C PHE A 178 -24.94 2.05 9.55
N ASP A 179 -25.30 1.08 8.75
CA ASP A 179 -26.57 0.36 8.87
C ASP A 179 -26.40 -1.11 9.32
N TYR A 180 -25.18 -1.64 9.28
CA TYR A 180 -24.89 -3.01 9.67
C TYR A 180 -24.98 -3.17 11.19
N SER A 181 -25.87 -4.06 11.66
CA SER A 181 -25.88 -4.57 13.03
C SER A 181 -25.49 -6.04 12.98
N ALA A 182 -24.41 -6.42 13.66
CA ALA A 182 -24.12 -7.81 13.92
C ALA A 182 -25.14 -8.33 14.94
N ASP A 183 -26.02 -9.24 14.53
CA ASP A 183 -26.94 -9.98 15.42
C ASP A 183 -26.13 -11.04 16.20
#